data_b039e3cc3aaf99f5a9d00f9a74eba3ec
#
_entry.id   b039e3cc3aaf99f5a9d00f9a74eba3ec
#
_cell.length_a   1.000
_cell.length_b   1.000
_cell.length_c   1.000
_cell.angle_alpha   90.00
_cell.angle_beta   90.00
_cell.angle_gamma   90.00
#
_symmetry.space_group_name_H-M   'P 1'
#
loop_
_entity.id
_entity.type
_entity.pdbx_description
1 polymer ?
#
loop_
_entity_poly.entity_id
_entity_poly.type
_entity_poly.pdbx_seq_one_letter_code
_entity_poly.pdbx_strand_id
1 'polypeptide(L)'
;MALSMDKTERPVETAEIDLKGIKQMIPHREPFLMIDKVVNVVRGISATGVKHVTLEEYYFKGHFPRWPVMPGVLIIEAMAQTAAVLVVDAIGDLARGKLVYFTSIDNARFRRPVVPGSVLNIHVERMASRGPVWKFHGRAMVEDKLMAEATYAAMIMDNTINTDA
;
A
#
# COMPACT_ATOMS: atom_id res chain seq x y z
N MET A 1 -0.50 37.09 29.13
CA MET A 1 -1.60 36.46 28.39
C MET A 1 -1.01 35.45 27.47
N ALA A 2 -1.10 34.21 27.85
CA ALA A 2 -0.65 33.08 27.00
C ALA A 2 -1.79 32.77 26.02
N LEU A 3 -1.53 32.96 24.75
CA LEU A 3 -2.40 32.49 23.67
C LEU A 3 -2.34 30.96 23.63
N SER A 4 -3.42 30.36 24.09
CA SER A 4 -3.70 28.93 23.91
C SER A 4 -3.71 28.62 22.41
N MET A 5 -2.67 27.94 21.91
CA MET A 5 -2.70 27.30 20.61
C MET A 5 -3.35 25.92 20.78
N ASP A 6 -4.68 25.94 20.85
CA ASP A 6 -5.45 24.73 20.55
C ASP A 6 -5.45 24.56 19.03
N LYS A 7 -4.63 23.68 18.52
CA LYS A 7 -4.66 23.19 17.15
C LYS A 7 -4.39 21.70 17.10
N THR A 8 -5.32 20.94 17.62
CA THR A 8 -5.56 19.61 17.16
C THR A 8 -6.62 19.64 16.05
N GLU A 9 -6.30 20.24 14.92
CA GLU A 9 -7.02 19.90 13.70
C GLU A 9 -6.64 18.45 13.39
N ARG A 10 -7.51 17.52 13.76
CA ARG A 10 -7.38 16.13 13.34
C ARG A 10 -7.44 16.15 11.81
N PRO A 11 -6.46 15.49 11.15
CA PRO A 11 -6.53 15.33 9.70
C PRO A 11 -7.88 14.73 9.31
N VAL A 12 -8.48 15.22 8.24
CA VAL A 12 -9.78 14.73 7.77
C VAL A 12 -9.60 13.30 7.27
N GLU A 13 -10.27 12.36 7.91
CA GLU A 13 -10.39 11.00 7.41
C GLU A 13 -11.28 11.01 6.16
N THR A 14 -10.79 10.39 5.08
CA THR A 14 -11.62 10.14 3.91
C THR A 14 -12.45 8.87 4.10
N ALA A 15 -13.54 8.73 3.34
CA ALA A 15 -14.33 7.52 3.31
C ALA A 15 -13.51 6.34 2.73
N GLU A 16 -13.96 5.12 3.01
CA GLU A 16 -13.41 3.89 2.46
C GLU A 16 -13.32 3.95 0.92
N ILE A 17 -12.17 3.57 0.37
CA ILE A 17 -11.94 3.45 -1.07
C ILE A 17 -12.08 1.98 -1.44
N ASP A 18 -13.11 1.68 -2.23
CA ASP A 18 -13.38 0.32 -2.71
C ASP A 18 -12.47 -0.07 -3.89
N LEU A 19 -12.58 -1.30 -4.35
CA LEU A 19 -11.78 -1.82 -5.45
C LEU A 19 -11.92 -1.00 -6.74
N LYS A 20 -13.12 -0.54 -7.05
CA LYS A 20 -13.38 0.33 -8.22
C LYS A 20 -12.62 1.65 -8.07
N GLY A 21 -12.66 2.25 -6.89
CA GLY A 21 -11.92 3.47 -6.57
C GLY A 21 -10.41 3.27 -6.69
N ILE A 22 -9.89 2.16 -6.17
CA ILE A 22 -8.47 1.80 -6.29
C ILE A 22 -8.04 1.73 -7.76
N LYS A 23 -8.81 1.04 -8.59
CA LYS A 23 -8.52 0.90 -10.04
C LYS A 23 -8.56 2.23 -10.80
N GLN A 24 -9.26 3.22 -10.30
CA GLN A 24 -9.25 4.58 -10.86
C GLN A 24 -8.01 5.38 -10.43
N MET A 25 -7.34 4.96 -9.36
CA MET A 25 -6.23 5.69 -8.77
C MET A 25 -4.86 5.13 -9.19
N ILE A 26 -4.72 3.80 -9.21
CA ILE A 26 -3.46 3.12 -9.52
C ILE A 26 -3.58 2.24 -10.77
N PRO A 27 -2.47 2.03 -11.53
CA PRO A 27 -2.53 1.28 -12.79
C PRO A 27 -2.54 -0.25 -12.61
N HIS A 28 -2.25 -0.74 -11.42
CA HIS A 28 -2.18 -2.18 -11.11
C HIS A 28 -3.50 -2.89 -11.40
N ARG A 29 -3.43 -4.11 -11.92
CA ARG A 29 -4.60 -4.96 -12.23
C ARG A 29 -4.35 -6.40 -11.81
N GLU A 30 -5.44 -7.15 -11.68
CA GLU A 30 -5.36 -8.58 -11.43
C GLU A 30 -4.51 -9.28 -12.53
N PRO A 31 -3.68 -10.24 -12.19
CA PRO A 31 -3.55 -10.89 -10.88
C PRO A 31 -2.59 -10.18 -9.91
N PHE A 32 -1.99 -9.05 -10.29
CA PHE A 32 -0.97 -8.35 -9.51
C PHE A 32 -1.51 -7.27 -8.55
N LEU A 33 -2.77 -6.96 -8.61
CA LEU A 33 -3.43 -6.05 -7.65
C LEU A 33 -3.59 -6.77 -6.31
N MET A 34 -2.91 -6.25 -5.26
CA MET A 34 -2.73 -6.92 -3.97
C MET A 34 -3.58 -6.35 -2.84
N ILE A 35 -4.53 -5.47 -3.13
CA ILE A 35 -5.41 -4.86 -2.12
C ILE A 35 -6.85 -4.87 -2.61
N ASP A 36 -7.79 -5.10 -1.70
CA ASP A 36 -9.23 -5.16 -2.01
C ASP A 36 -9.93 -3.84 -1.72
N LYS A 37 -9.46 -3.12 -0.71
CA LYS A 37 -9.95 -1.80 -0.31
C LYS A 37 -8.90 -1.05 0.49
N VAL A 38 -9.08 0.26 0.64
CA VAL A 38 -8.27 1.11 1.52
C VAL A 38 -9.18 1.84 2.48
N VAL A 39 -8.85 1.79 3.75
CA VAL A 39 -9.63 2.40 4.84
C VAL A 39 -8.74 3.30 5.69
N ASN A 40 -9.34 4.04 6.62
CA ASN A 40 -8.63 4.89 7.59
C ASN A 40 -7.62 5.85 6.92
N VAL A 41 -8.02 6.43 5.79
CA VAL A 41 -7.16 7.35 5.06
C VAL A 41 -7.08 8.67 5.78
N VAL A 42 -5.89 9.03 6.21
CA VAL A 42 -5.54 10.35 6.71
C VAL A 42 -4.71 11.03 5.63
N ARG A 43 -5.32 11.99 4.95
CA ARG A 43 -4.81 12.56 3.69
C ARG A 43 -3.34 12.95 3.76
N GLY A 44 -2.55 12.36 2.88
CA GLY A 44 -1.11 12.61 2.78
C GLY A 44 -0.27 12.07 3.94
N ILE A 45 -0.85 11.39 4.93
CA ILE A 45 -0.18 10.95 6.15
C ILE A 45 -0.16 9.42 6.25
N SER A 46 -1.32 8.76 6.27
CA SER A 46 -1.42 7.33 6.48
C SER A 46 -2.67 6.72 5.87
N ALA A 47 -2.65 5.43 5.65
CA ALA A 47 -3.78 4.64 5.19
C ALA A 47 -3.63 3.18 5.59
N THR A 48 -4.72 2.42 5.51
CA THR A 48 -4.71 0.98 5.73
C THR A 48 -5.29 0.28 4.52
N GLY A 49 -4.45 -0.49 3.81
CA GLY A 49 -4.90 -1.42 2.78
C GLY A 49 -5.47 -2.68 3.43
N VAL A 50 -6.51 -3.25 2.85
CA VAL A 50 -7.10 -4.52 3.30
C VAL A 50 -7.03 -5.51 2.16
N LYS A 51 -6.48 -6.69 2.45
CA LYS A 51 -6.42 -7.83 1.53
C LYS A 51 -7.03 -9.06 2.18
N HIS A 52 -8.06 -9.59 1.57
CA HIS A 52 -8.57 -10.93 1.88
C HIS A 52 -7.74 -11.96 1.13
N VAL A 53 -6.88 -12.67 1.83
CA VAL A 53 -5.99 -13.69 1.25
C VAL A 53 -6.78 -14.97 1.07
N THR A 54 -7.11 -15.29 -0.18
CA THR A 54 -7.89 -16.49 -0.52
C THR A 54 -7.00 -17.59 -1.12
N LEU A 55 -7.43 -18.83 -1.04
CA LEU A 55 -6.69 -19.97 -1.60
C LEU A 55 -6.55 -19.91 -3.14
N GLU A 56 -7.42 -19.13 -3.79
CA GLU A 56 -7.45 -18.97 -5.26
C GLU A 56 -6.38 -18.00 -5.79
N GLU A 57 -5.65 -17.32 -4.91
CA GLU A 57 -4.56 -16.46 -5.32
C GLU A 57 -3.54 -17.22 -6.18
N TYR A 58 -3.15 -16.65 -7.33
CA TYR A 58 -2.33 -17.34 -8.33
C TYR A 58 -1.00 -17.87 -7.80
N TYR A 59 -0.39 -17.18 -6.81
CA TYR A 59 0.91 -17.54 -6.28
C TYR A 59 0.89 -18.80 -5.39
N PHE A 60 -0.25 -19.20 -4.86
CA PHE A 60 -0.35 -20.40 -4.00
C PHE A 60 -0.16 -21.70 -4.76
N LYS A 61 -0.32 -21.71 -6.07
CA LYS A 61 -0.07 -22.92 -6.90
C LYS A 61 1.39 -23.34 -6.86
N GLY A 62 2.30 -22.39 -6.73
CA GLY A 62 3.73 -22.64 -6.71
C GLY A 62 4.42 -22.32 -5.38
N HIS A 63 3.77 -21.57 -4.50
CA HIS A 63 4.40 -21.08 -3.27
C HIS A 63 3.58 -21.38 -2.00
N PHE A 64 3.43 -22.57 -1.58
CA PHE A 64 3.91 -23.84 -2.11
C PHE A 64 2.73 -24.80 -2.29
N PRO A 65 2.78 -25.78 -3.22
CA PRO A 65 1.61 -26.62 -3.54
C PRO A 65 0.97 -27.31 -2.34
N ARG A 66 1.77 -27.79 -1.38
CA ARG A 66 1.27 -28.44 -0.16
C ARG A 66 1.25 -27.53 1.08
N TRP A 67 1.81 -26.35 0.96
CA TRP A 67 1.96 -25.42 2.08
C TRP A 67 1.82 -23.98 1.59
N PRO A 68 0.61 -23.54 1.31
CA PRO A 68 0.39 -22.22 0.73
C PRO A 68 0.76 -21.11 1.71
N VAL A 69 1.67 -20.24 1.28
CA VAL A 69 2.14 -19.07 2.01
C VAL A 69 2.23 -17.90 1.04
N MET A 70 1.69 -16.75 1.41
CA MET A 70 1.84 -15.54 0.61
C MET A 70 3.32 -15.14 0.54
N PRO A 71 3.90 -15.00 -0.65
CA PRO A 71 5.28 -14.54 -0.77
C PRO A 71 5.51 -13.22 -0.05
N GLY A 72 6.57 -13.16 0.78
CA GLY A 72 6.87 -11.96 1.56
C GLY A 72 7.08 -10.72 0.70
N VAL A 73 7.70 -10.87 -0.47
CA VAL A 73 7.91 -9.77 -1.42
C VAL A 73 6.59 -9.21 -1.95
N LEU A 74 5.53 -10.01 -2.03
CA LEU A 74 4.19 -9.55 -2.43
C LEU A 74 3.47 -8.83 -1.28
N ILE A 75 3.81 -9.10 -0.04
CA ILE A 75 3.33 -8.30 1.10
C ILE A 75 3.90 -6.88 1.01
N ILE A 76 5.18 -6.73 0.66
CA ILE A 76 5.80 -5.41 0.44
C ILE A 76 5.17 -4.73 -0.78
N GLU A 77 4.87 -5.47 -1.84
CA GLU A 77 4.12 -4.94 -2.99
C GLU A 77 2.74 -4.40 -2.57
N ALA A 78 2.03 -5.11 -1.73
CA ALA A 78 0.75 -4.65 -1.18
C ALA A 78 0.90 -3.35 -0.36
N MET A 79 2.00 -3.19 0.38
CA MET A 79 2.34 -1.94 1.07
C MET A 79 2.54 -0.80 0.06
N ALA A 80 3.27 -1.04 -1.02
CA ALA A 80 3.50 -0.03 -2.06
C ALA A 80 2.22 0.37 -2.78
N GLN A 81 1.32 -0.56 -3.07
CA GLN A 81 0.03 -0.27 -3.69
C GLN A 81 -0.87 0.55 -2.76
N THR A 82 -0.91 0.22 -1.48
CA THR A 82 -1.62 1.01 -0.46
C THR A 82 -1.06 2.43 -0.38
N ALA A 83 0.26 2.57 -0.36
CA ALA A 83 0.93 3.87 -0.36
C ALA A 83 0.65 4.66 -1.64
N ALA A 84 0.61 4.01 -2.81
CA ALA A 84 0.26 4.66 -4.06
C ALA A 84 -1.16 5.25 -4.05
N VAL A 85 -2.12 4.55 -3.47
CA VAL A 85 -3.48 5.07 -3.25
C VAL A 85 -3.44 6.30 -2.34
N LEU A 86 -2.68 6.26 -1.25
CA LEU A 86 -2.51 7.40 -0.35
C LEU A 86 -1.93 8.62 -1.07
N VAL A 87 -0.94 8.43 -1.94
CA VAL A 87 -0.35 9.51 -2.73
C VAL A 87 -1.37 10.13 -3.68
N VAL A 88 -2.13 9.31 -4.40
CA VAL A 88 -3.17 9.80 -5.32
C VAL A 88 -4.26 10.55 -4.57
N ASP A 89 -4.68 10.07 -3.40
CA ASP A 89 -5.63 10.77 -2.54
C ASP A 89 -5.10 12.16 -2.14
N ALA A 90 -3.79 12.27 -1.89
CA ALA A 90 -3.15 13.50 -1.46
C ALA A 90 -2.96 14.54 -2.57
N ILE A 91 -2.50 14.12 -3.75
CA ILE A 91 -2.09 15.03 -4.82
C ILE A 91 -2.92 14.91 -6.11
N GLY A 92 -3.88 13.99 -6.15
CA GLY A 92 -4.85 13.87 -7.23
C GLY A 92 -4.24 13.56 -8.59
N ASP A 93 -4.64 14.30 -9.62
CA ASP A 93 -4.29 14.01 -11.02
C ASP A 93 -2.79 14.03 -11.34
N LEU A 94 -1.98 14.65 -10.49
CA LEU A 94 -0.51 14.60 -10.62
C LEU A 94 0.06 13.18 -10.42
N ALA A 95 -0.68 12.30 -9.79
CA ALA A 95 -0.26 10.92 -9.53
C ALA A 95 -1.21 9.87 -10.11
N ARG A 96 -2.46 10.24 -10.41
CA ARG A 96 -3.52 9.31 -10.84
C ARG A 96 -3.10 8.49 -12.08
N GLY A 97 -3.13 7.17 -11.94
CA GLY A 97 -2.84 6.22 -13.02
C GLY A 97 -1.37 6.20 -13.46
N LYS A 98 -0.49 6.91 -12.80
CA LYS A 98 0.94 6.90 -13.11
C LYS A 98 1.63 5.63 -12.64
N LEU A 99 2.72 5.26 -13.30
CA LEU A 99 3.55 4.14 -12.92
C LEU A 99 4.29 4.43 -11.60
N VAL A 100 4.43 3.40 -10.78
CA VAL A 100 5.10 3.47 -9.48
C VAL A 100 6.21 2.43 -9.46
N TYR A 101 7.44 2.87 -9.25
CA TYR A 101 8.60 1.98 -9.14
C TYR A 101 9.23 2.08 -7.75
N PHE A 102 9.59 0.94 -7.17
CA PHE A 102 10.46 0.95 -6.01
C PHE A 102 11.83 1.55 -6.36
N THR A 103 12.33 2.39 -5.48
CA THR A 103 13.72 2.88 -5.52
C THR A 103 14.57 2.26 -4.43
N SER A 104 13.97 1.91 -3.30
CA SER A 104 14.64 1.18 -2.22
C SER A 104 13.64 0.43 -1.35
N ILE A 105 14.12 -0.65 -0.75
CA ILE A 105 13.44 -1.38 0.32
C ILE A 105 14.46 -1.62 1.41
N ASP A 106 14.20 -1.08 2.60
CA ASP A 106 15.10 -1.13 3.74
C ASP A 106 14.40 -1.77 4.94
N ASN A 107 15.18 -2.41 5.81
CA ASN A 107 14.71 -2.95 7.07
C ASN A 107 13.48 -3.86 6.92
N ALA A 108 13.41 -4.61 5.84
CA ALA A 108 12.35 -5.59 5.63
C ALA A 108 12.51 -6.75 6.62
N ARG A 109 11.43 -7.06 7.32
CA ARG A 109 11.35 -8.16 8.27
C ARG A 109 10.07 -8.94 8.04
N PHE A 110 10.21 -10.24 7.88
CA PHE A 110 9.11 -11.19 7.74
C PHE A 110 9.07 -12.04 9.02
N ARG A 111 8.07 -11.80 9.82
CA ARG A 111 8.01 -12.35 11.19
C ARG A 111 7.13 -13.58 11.30
N ARG A 112 6.06 -13.65 10.49
CA ARG A 112 5.08 -14.73 10.52
C ARG A 112 4.55 -14.99 9.11
N PRO A 113 4.26 -16.26 8.75
CA PRO A 113 3.69 -16.59 7.46
C PRO A 113 2.24 -16.09 7.34
N VAL A 114 1.90 -15.50 6.21
CA VAL A 114 0.53 -15.16 5.84
C VAL A 114 -0.05 -16.30 5.01
N VAL A 115 -1.12 -16.90 5.50
CA VAL A 115 -1.73 -18.10 4.92
C VAL A 115 -3.13 -17.82 4.38
N PRO A 116 -3.68 -18.67 3.50
CA PRO A 116 -5.06 -18.52 3.02
C PRO A 116 -6.06 -18.44 4.17
N GLY A 117 -7.07 -17.58 4.04
CA GLY A 117 -8.06 -17.29 5.07
C GLY A 117 -7.71 -16.09 5.95
N SER A 118 -6.50 -15.56 5.85
CA SER A 118 -6.10 -14.34 6.58
C SER A 118 -6.73 -13.09 5.97
N VAL A 119 -7.09 -12.14 6.83
CA VAL A 119 -7.37 -10.76 6.44
C VAL A 119 -6.14 -9.94 6.78
N LEU A 120 -5.42 -9.51 5.77
CA LEU A 120 -4.20 -8.73 5.91
C LEU A 120 -4.54 -7.24 5.96
N ASN A 121 -4.21 -6.58 7.06
CA ASN A 121 -4.31 -5.14 7.22
C ASN A 121 -2.94 -4.51 7.06
N ILE A 122 -2.80 -3.64 6.08
CA ILE A 122 -1.53 -3.10 5.64
C ILE A 122 -1.52 -1.61 5.99
N HIS A 123 -0.91 -1.29 7.11
CA HIS A 123 -0.77 0.09 7.59
C HIS A 123 0.44 0.74 6.96
N VAL A 124 0.23 1.85 6.26
CA VAL A 124 1.30 2.64 5.65
C VAL A 124 1.29 4.04 6.20
N GLU A 125 2.47 4.57 6.47
CA GLU A 125 2.68 5.91 6.97
C GLU A 125 3.78 6.59 6.17
N ARG A 126 3.50 7.80 5.71
CA ARG A 126 4.50 8.61 5.01
C ARG A 126 5.57 9.08 5.98
N MET A 127 6.83 8.83 5.63
CA MET A 127 7.99 9.32 6.37
C MET A 127 8.55 10.61 5.78
N ALA A 128 8.64 10.68 4.44
CA ALA A 128 9.18 11.82 3.72
C ALA A 128 8.71 11.81 2.26
N SER A 129 8.80 12.96 1.62
CA SER A 129 8.65 13.07 0.16
C SER A 129 9.59 14.14 -0.38
N ARG A 130 10.19 13.87 -1.53
CA ARG A 130 11.08 14.79 -2.22
C ARG A 130 10.92 14.64 -3.73
N GLY A 131 10.32 15.64 -4.38
CA GLY A 131 9.99 15.55 -5.79
C GLY A 131 9.07 14.36 -6.05
N PRO A 132 9.38 13.50 -7.05
CA PRO A 132 8.57 12.33 -7.37
C PRO A 132 8.80 11.14 -6.42
N VAL A 133 9.75 11.23 -5.47
CA VAL A 133 10.10 10.14 -4.56
C VAL A 133 9.41 10.29 -3.22
N TRP A 134 8.71 9.22 -2.80
CA TRP A 134 7.97 9.12 -1.56
C TRP A 134 8.52 7.97 -0.72
N LYS A 135 8.73 8.22 0.55
CA LYS A 135 9.22 7.21 1.51
C LYS A 135 8.16 6.89 2.54
N PHE A 136 7.96 5.60 2.77
CA PHE A 136 6.94 5.06 3.67
C PHE A 136 7.51 4.03 4.63
N HIS A 137 6.85 3.90 5.76
CA HIS A 137 6.94 2.74 6.63
C HIS A 137 5.64 1.94 6.53
N GLY A 138 5.76 0.64 6.29
CA GLY A 138 4.62 -0.27 6.17
C GLY A 138 4.67 -1.37 7.22
N ARG A 139 3.50 -1.73 7.75
CA ARG A 139 3.30 -2.85 8.67
C ARG A 139 2.11 -3.67 8.21
N ALA A 140 2.32 -4.95 7.95
CA ALA A 140 1.28 -5.88 7.59
C ALA A 140 0.84 -6.68 8.81
N MET A 141 -0.41 -6.57 9.18
CA MET A 141 -1.01 -7.17 10.37
C MET A 141 -2.10 -8.17 10.00
N VAL A 142 -2.15 -9.27 10.72
CA VAL A 142 -3.30 -10.16 10.77
C VAL A 142 -3.80 -10.15 12.20
N GLU A 143 -5.01 -9.62 12.42
CA GLU A 143 -5.51 -9.29 13.76
C GLU A 143 -4.51 -8.36 14.49
N ASP A 144 -4.02 -8.74 15.65
CA ASP A 144 -3.04 -8.00 16.45
C ASP A 144 -1.59 -8.43 16.22
N LYS A 145 -1.35 -9.34 15.26
CA LYS A 145 -0.03 -9.92 14.99
C LYS A 145 0.66 -9.22 13.83
N LEU A 146 1.89 -8.77 14.07
CA LEU A 146 2.74 -8.22 13.02
C LEU A 146 3.33 -9.36 12.18
N MET A 147 2.95 -9.42 10.90
CA MET A 147 3.39 -10.43 9.95
C MET A 147 4.66 -10.00 9.23
N ALA A 148 4.72 -8.76 8.79
CA ALA A 148 5.86 -8.18 8.09
C ALA A 148 5.90 -6.67 8.27
N GLU A 149 7.09 -6.11 8.13
CA GLU A 149 7.31 -4.66 8.12
C GLU A 149 8.45 -4.30 7.18
N ALA A 150 8.42 -3.11 6.63
CA ALA A 150 9.48 -2.57 5.80
C ALA A 150 9.42 -1.05 5.75
N THR A 151 10.58 -0.45 5.51
CA THR A 151 10.69 0.94 5.05
C THR A 151 11.03 0.91 3.58
N TYR A 152 10.32 1.66 2.76
CA TYR A 152 10.52 1.64 1.31
C TYR A 152 10.31 3.02 0.71
N ALA A 153 10.98 3.26 -0.40
CA ALA A 153 10.78 4.44 -1.22
C ALA A 153 10.29 4.03 -2.60
N ALA A 154 9.39 4.81 -3.14
CA ALA A 154 8.85 4.62 -4.47
C ALA A 154 8.88 5.94 -5.24
N MET A 155 9.11 5.83 -6.55
CA MET A 155 9.08 6.95 -7.48
C MET A 155 7.82 6.88 -8.32
N ILE A 156 7.12 8.02 -8.44
CA ILE A 156 6.01 8.18 -9.36
C ILE A 156 6.55 8.66 -10.69
N MET A 157 6.30 7.87 -11.74
CA MET A 157 6.82 8.09 -13.08
C MET A 157 5.76 8.69 -13.99
N ASP A 158 6.13 9.65 -14.82
CA ASP A 158 5.27 10.08 -15.92
C ASP A 158 5.08 8.95 -16.93
N ASN A 159 3.82 8.73 -17.34
CA ASN A 159 3.43 7.71 -18.30
C ASN A 159 3.78 8.13 -19.74
N THR A 160 5.04 8.39 -20.01
CA THR A 160 5.54 8.58 -21.37
C THR A 160 6.28 7.34 -21.88
N ILE A 161 5.81 6.15 -21.52
CA ILE A 161 6.18 4.98 -22.29
C ILE A 161 5.28 5.02 -23.53
N ASN A 162 5.81 5.52 -24.63
CA ASN A 162 5.19 5.31 -25.94
C ASN A 162 5.05 3.80 -26.13
N THR A 163 3.81 3.33 -26.08
CA THR A 163 3.47 1.96 -26.48
C THR A 163 3.42 1.81 -27.99
N ASP A 164 4.15 2.60 -28.72
CA ASP A 164 4.35 2.47 -30.15
C ASP A 164 5.53 1.52 -30.42
N ALA A 165 5.32 0.27 -30.06
CA ALA A 165 6.16 -0.82 -30.49
C ALA A 165 5.31 -2.07 -30.72
#